data_9f1b6338cba935d11d8f3d5bcf5440a5
#
_entry.id   9f1b6338cba935d11d8f3d5bcf5440a5
#
_cell.length_a   1.000
_cell.length_b   1.000
_cell.length_c   1.000
_cell.angle_alpha   90.00
_cell.angle_beta   90.00
_cell.angle_gamma   90.00
#
_symmetry.space_group_name_H-M   'P 1'
#
loop_
_entity.id
_entity.type
_entity.pdbx_description
1 polymer ?
#
loop_
_entity_poly.entity_id
_entity_poly.type
_entity_poly.pdbx_seq_one_letter_code
_entity_poly.pdbx_strand_id
1 'polypeptide(L)'
;DIVVDVKKVDNINMAVQSGLNVNLYELQLMRTQEKLTEQQVKLAKDAYLPTVALTGNFTFTAYTDKFKNWFHSGESNHWYDSNGLGITLRVPVFDGFEKRSKIRKAKIDADNARIAYENTLKNFQTQYSNAVNDLMNNERNYRKQRDNYRLAEDIYKVTMDRYREGV
;
A
#
# COMPACT_ATOMS: atom_id res chain seq x y z
N ASP A 1 22.31 29.46 24.05
CA ASP A 1 21.85 30.17 22.84
C ASP A 1 21.23 29.19 21.92
N ILE A 2 19.89 29.20 21.83
CA ILE A 2 19.17 28.45 20.80
C ILE A 2 19.23 29.30 19.53
N VAL A 3 20.27 29.10 18.73
CA VAL A 3 20.36 29.70 17.40
C VAL A 3 19.39 28.96 16.47
N VAL A 4 18.19 29.52 16.30
CA VAL A 4 17.26 29.02 15.27
C VAL A 4 17.79 29.45 13.92
N ASP A 5 18.20 28.49 13.12
CA ASP A 5 18.70 28.72 11.76
C ASP A 5 17.55 29.21 10.86
N VAL A 6 17.49 30.52 10.64
CA VAL A 6 16.46 31.19 9.83
C VAL A 6 16.40 30.60 8.40
N LYS A 7 17.54 30.15 7.85
CA LYS A 7 17.59 29.50 6.53
C LYS A 7 16.80 28.17 6.49
N LYS A 8 16.70 27.46 7.63
CA LYS A 8 15.84 26.26 7.72
C LYS A 8 14.37 26.61 7.65
N VAL A 9 13.94 27.74 8.21
CA VAL A 9 12.54 28.18 8.18
C VAL A 9 12.12 28.56 6.76
N ASP A 10 12.98 29.24 6.01
CA ASP A 10 12.72 29.61 4.59
C ASP A 10 12.62 28.36 3.70
N ASN A 11 13.45 27.35 3.93
CA ASN A 11 13.38 26.07 3.21
C ASN A 11 12.09 25.30 3.52
N ILE A 12 11.59 25.36 4.75
CA ILE A 12 10.30 24.75 5.14
C ILE A 12 9.15 25.47 4.44
N ASN A 13 9.16 26.80 4.34
CA ASN A 13 8.14 27.57 3.64
C ASN A 13 8.09 27.22 2.12
N MET A 14 9.24 26.99 1.47
CA MET A 14 9.28 26.51 0.09
C MET A 14 8.72 25.08 -0.04
N ALA A 15 9.00 24.19 0.90
CA ALA A 15 8.46 22.85 0.90
C ALA A 15 6.93 22.82 1.13
N VAL A 16 6.41 23.75 1.95
CA VAL A 16 4.96 23.92 2.17
C VAL A 16 4.27 24.42 0.91
N GLN A 17 4.90 25.30 0.12
CA GLN A 17 4.36 25.81 -1.15
C GLN A 17 4.32 24.75 -2.25
N SER A 18 5.16 23.72 -2.19
CA SER A 18 5.16 22.61 -3.16
C SER A 18 3.93 21.68 -3.06
N GLY A 19 3.13 21.83 -2.02
CA GLY A 19 1.89 21.07 -1.82
C GLY A 19 2.10 19.63 -1.31
N LEU A 20 0.99 18.92 -1.12
CA LEU A 20 1.00 17.52 -0.70
C LEU A 20 1.70 16.65 -1.76
N ASN A 21 2.77 15.96 -1.39
CA ASN A 21 3.39 14.99 -2.27
C ASN A 21 2.51 13.73 -2.33
N VAL A 22 1.78 13.57 -3.43
CA VAL A 22 0.86 12.43 -3.67
C VAL A 22 1.62 11.09 -3.77
N ASN A 23 2.94 11.13 -3.75
CA ASN A 23 3.81 9.95 -3.88
C ASN A 23 4.09 9.26 -2.52
N LEU A 24 3.23 9.47 -1.52
CA LEU A 24 3.30 8.75 -0.25
C LEU A 24 3.08 7.26 -0.46
N TYR A 25 3.92 6.43 0.15
CA TYR A 25 3.84 4.96 0.03
C TYR A 25 2.46 4.42 0.38
N GLU A 26 1.81 4.99 1.39
CA GLU A 26 0.48 4.59 1.82
C GLU A 26 -0.58 4.84 0.75
N LEU A 27 -0.54 5.98 0.06
CA LEU A 27 -1.42 6.28 -1.07
C LEU A 27 -1.15 5.36 -2.26
N GLN A 28 0.11 5.04 -2.53
CA GLN A 28 0.49 4.08 -3.58
C GLN A 28 -0.02 2.67 -3.25
N LEU A 29 0.06 2.26 -1.99
CA LEU A 29 -0.47 0.98 -1.52
C LEU A 29 -1.98 0.91 -1.73
N MET A 30 -2.73 1.93 -1.29
CA MET A 30 -4.18 2.00 -1.46
C MET A 30 -4.57 1.99 -2.95
N ARG A 31 -3.86 2.74 -3.79
CA ARG A 31 -4.08 2.75 -5.24
C ARG A 31 -3.79 1.40 -5.90
N THR A 32 -2.78 0.69 -5.40
CA THR A 32 -2.45 -0.66 -5.88
C THR A 32 -3.55 -1.64 -5.47
N GLN A 33 -4.07 -1.51 -4.25
CA GLN A 33 -5.20 -2.31 -3.76
C GLN A 33 -6.47 -2.06 -4.59
N GLU A 34 -6.78 -0.81 -4.94
CA GLU A 34 -7.88 -0.47 -5.86
C GLU A 34 -7.71 -1.18 -7.20
N LYS A 35 -6.54 -1.07 -7.83
CA LYS A 35 -6.26 -1.75 -9.11
C LYS A 35 -6.39 -3.28 -9.00
N LEU A 36 -5.95 -3.86 -7.88
CA LEU A 36 -6.06 -5.29 -7.64
C LEU A 36 -7.52 -5.74 -7.62
N THR A 37 -8.38 -5.02 -6.90
CA THR A 37 -9.80 -5.32 -6.83
C THR A 37 -10.51 -5.12 -8.19
N GLU A 38 -10.11 -4.12 -8.98
CA GLU A 38 -10.58 -3.97 -10.37
C GLU A 38 -10.20 -5.18 -11.24
N GLN A 39 -8.98 -5.72 -11.09
CA GLN A 39 -8.57 -6.94 -11.81
C GLN A 39 -9.37 -8.16 -11.34
N GLN A 40 -9.72 -8.24 -10.05
CA GLN A 40 -10.60 -9.30 -9.54
C GLN A 40 -12.00 -9.25 -10.17
N VAL A 41 -12.54 -8.05 -10.47
CA VAL A 41 -13.79 -7.92 -11.25
C VAL A 41 -13.64 -8.49 -12.65
N LYS A 42 -12.51 -8.25 -13.32
CA LYS A 42 -12.24 -8.81 -14.66
C LYS A 42 -12.15 -10.34 -14.58
N LEU A 43 -11.37 -10.85 -13.63
CA LEU A 43 -11.23 -12.30 -13.40
C LEU A 43 -12.58 -12.97 -13.11
N ALA A 44 -13.46 -12.33 -12.32
CA ALA A 44 -14.79 -12.85 -12.07
C ALA A 44 -15.67 -12.88 -13.33
N LYS A 45 -15.48 -11.93 -14.27
CA LYS A 45 -16.15 -11.92 -15.57
C LYS A 45 -15.61 -13.01 -16.49
N ASP A 46 -14.29 -13.24 -16.47
CA ASP A 46 -13.62 -14.24 -17.30
C ASP A 46 -14.03 -15.68 -16.93
N ALA A 47 -14.61 -15.88 -15.73
CA ALA A 47 -15.19 -17.16 -15.33
C ALA A 47 -16.36 -17.64 -16.23
N TYR A 48 -16.91 -16.77 -17.08
CA TYR A 48 -17.89 -17.16 -18.11
C TYR A 48 -17.24 -17.75 -19.35
N LEU A 49 -15.94 -17.55 -19.56
CA LEU A 49 -15.23 -18.05 -20.72
C LEU A 49 -15.01 -19.57 -20.63
N PRO A 50 -15.00 -20.29 -21.76
CA PRO A 50 -14.57 -21.67 -21.79
C PRO A 50 -13.12 -21.82 -21.32
N THR A 51 -12.84 -22.85 -20.52
CA THR A 51 -11.48 -23.19 -20.12
C THR A 51 -10.99 -24.40 -20.88
N VAL A 52 -9.77 -24.33 -21.43
CA VAL A 52 -9.07 -25.42 -22.07
C VAL A 52 -7.91 -25.83 -21.17
N ALA A 53 -7.85 -27.12 -20.84
CA ALA A 53 -6.73 -27.67 -20.06
C ALA A 53 -6.07 -28.78 -20.89
N LEU A 54 -4.76 -28.73 -21.03
CA LEU A 54 -3.91 -29.79 -21.56
C LEU A 54 -3.35 -30.57 -20.37
N THR A 55 -3.55 -31.87 -20.35
CA THR A 55 -3.05 -32.76 -19.29
C THR A 55 -2.15 -33.81 -19.90
N GLY A 56 -1.01 -34.06 -19.26
CA GLY A 56 -0.10 -35.15 -19.61
C GLY A 56 0.24 -35.94 -18.36
N ASN A 57 0.19 -37.27 -18.47
CA ASN A 57 0.61 -38.13 -17.36
C ASN A 57 1.60 -39.18 -17.88
N PHE A 58 2.61 -39.41 -17.07
CA PHE A 58 3.59 -40.48 -17.21
C PHE A 58 3.53 -41.32 -15.94
N THR A 59 3.25 -42.62 -16.10
CA THR A 59 3.15 -43.53 -14.97
C THR A 59 4.01 -44.76 -15.24
N PHE A 60 4.89 -45.07 -14.30
CA PHE A 60 5.63 -46.32 -14.27
C PHE A 60 5.04 -47.21 -13.18
N THR A 61 4.54 -48.37 -13.57
CA THR A 61 3.95 -49.34 -12.65
C THR A 61 4.79 -50.60 -12.66
N ALA A 62 5.22 -51.01 -11.47
CA ALA A 62 5.94 -52.25 -11.26
C ALA A 62 5.05 -53.26 -10.56
N TYR A 63 4.94 -54.44 -11.10
CA TYR A 63 4.31 -55.59 -10.44
C TYR A 63 5.40 -56.56 -10.04
N THR A 64 5.46 -56.89 -8.74
CA THR A 64 6.44 -57.82 -8.18
C THR A 64 5.80 -58.73 -7.14
N ASP A 65 6.18 -60.00 -7.16
CA ASP A 65 5.65 -60.99 -6.19
C ASP A 65 6.24 -60.82 -4.78
N LYS A 66 7.43 -60.19 -4.65
CA LYS A 66 8.11 -59.97 -3.36
C LYS A 66 8.78 -58.62 -3.35
N PHE A 67 8.65 -57.90 -2.24
CA PHE A 67 9.25 -56.58 -2.04
C PHE A 67 10.78 -56.58 -2.22
N LYS A 68 11.48 -57.68 -1.92
CA LYS A 68 12.92 -57.85 -2.12
C LYS A 68 13.34 -57.70 -3.58
N ASN A 69 12.44 -58.01 -4.51
CA ASN A 69 12.73 -58.01 -5.96
C ASN A 69 12.43 -56.65 -6.63
N TRP A 70 12.05 -55.64 -5.88
CA TRP A 70 11.66 -54.31 -6.39
C TRP A 70 12.70 -53.66 -7.30
N PHE A 71 13.99 -53.88 -7.01
CA PHE A 71 15.09 -53.27 -7.78
C PHE A 71 15.87 -54.28 -8.67
N HIS A 72 15.39 -55.48 -8.82
CA HIS A 72 15.98 -56.52 -9.69
C HIS A 72 15.19 -56.70 -10.96
N SER A 73 15.88 -56.61 -12.10
CA SER A 73 15.28 -56.95 -13.39
C SER A 73 15.35 -58.46 -13.58
N GLY A 74 14.25 -59.19 -13.37
CA GLY A 74 14.14 -60.63 -13.52
C GLY A 74 12.76 -61.05 -13.91
N GLU A 75 12.54 -62.33 -14.20
CA GLU A 75 11.25 -62.89 -14.65
C GLU A 75 10.08 -62.63 -13.73
N SER A 76 10.30 -62.20 -12.49
CA SER A 76 9.28 -61.90 -11.50
C SER A 76 8.89 -60.41 -11.42
N ASN A 77 9.54 -59.54 -12.20
CA ASN A 77 9.25 -58.11 -12.20
C ASN A 77 8.80 -57.63 -13.57
N HIS A 78 7.60 -57.15 -13.64
CA HIS A 78 7.03 -56.58 -14.86
C HIS A 78 6.83 -55.07 -14.65
N TRP A 79 7.58 -54.29 -15.42
CA TRP A 79 7.45 -52.82 -15.47
C TRP A 79 6.62 -52.45 -16.67
N TYR A 80 5.59 -51.67 -16.43
CA TYR A 80 4.72 -51.11 -17.46
C TYR A 80 4.84 -49.60 -17.42
N ASP A 81 5.18 -49.01 -18.51
CA ASP A 81 5.06 -47.57 -18.72
C ASP A 81 3.68 -47.29 -19.32
N SER A 82 3.04 -46.29 -18.80
CA SER A 82 1.76 -45.77 -19.31
C SER A 82 1.91 -44.27 -19.46
N ASN A 83 1.64 -43.77 -20.64
CA ASN A 83 1.61 -42.36 -20.92
C ASN A 83 0.25 -41.96 -21.50
N GLY A 84 -0.21 -40.76 -21.13
CA GLY A 84 -1.46 -40.24 -21.61
C GLY A 84 -1.37 -38.76 -21.87
N LEU A 85 -1.95 -38.33 -22.98
CA LEU A 85 -2.16 -36.92 -23.30
C LEU A 85 -3.67 -36.68 -23.41
N GLY A 86 -4.18 -35.65 -22.75
CA GLY A 86 -5.59 -35.30 -22.75
C GLY A 86 -5.80 -33.82 -22.95
N ILE A 87 -6.83 -33.45 -23.71
CA ILE A 87 -7.32 -32.10 -23.84
C ILE A 87 -8.74 -32.07 -23.27
N THR A 88 -8.95 -31.22 -22.28
CA THR A 88 -10.26 -31.00 -21.64
C THR A 88 -10.76 -29.61 -21.94
N LEU A 89 -11.93 -29.51 -22.59
CA LEU A 89 -12.66 -28.27 -22.78
C LEU A 89 -13.85 -28.24 -21.82
N ARG A 90 -13.87 -27.25 -20.95
CA ARG A 90 -14.99 -27.02 -20.02
C ARG A 90 -15.72 -25.73 -20.39
N VAL A 91 -16.98 -25.86 -20.78
CA VAL A 91 -17.88 -24.76 -21.14
C VAL A 91 -18.96 -24.64 -20.05
N PRO A 92 -18.94 -23.57 -19.23
CA PRO A 92 -19.97 -23.38 -18.21
C PRO A 92 -21.28 -22.88 -18.86
N VAL A 93 -22.30 -23.72 -18.93
CA VAL A 93 -23.60 -23.39 -19.57
C VAL A 93 -24.55 -22.72 -18.57
N PHE A 94 -24.65 -23.27 -17.36
CA PHE A 94 -25.52 -22.76 -16.30
C PHE A 94 -24.95 -23.13 -14.94
N ASP A 95 -24.93 -22.15 -14.01
CA ASP A 95 -24.36 -22.26 -12.67
C ASP A 95 -25.28 -21.72 -11.55
N GLY A 96 -26.59 -21.63 -11.81
CA GLY A 96 -27.52 -21.13 -10.80
C GLY A 96 -27.29 -19.65 -10.40
N PHE A 97 -26.76 -18.83 -11.31
CA PHE A 97 -26.41 -17.41 -11.08
C PHE A 97 -25.24 -17.16 -10.10
N GLU A 98 -24.49 -18.19 -9.76
CA GLU A 98 -23.33 -18.08 -8.85
C GLU A 98 -22.31 -17.06 -9.38
N LYS A 99 -21.94 -17.15 -10.66
CA LYS A 99 -20.98 -16.24 -11.30
C LYS A 99 -21.48 -14.80 -11.29
N ARG A 100 -22.78 -14.58 -11.55
CA ARG A 100 -23.38 -13.24 -11.48
C ARG A 100 -23.26 -12.64 -10.08
N SER A 101 -23.48 -13.45 -9.05
CA SER A 101 -23.33 -13.03 -7.65
C SER A 101 -21.89 -12.74 -7.31
N LYS A 102 -20.93 -13.56 -7.78
CA LYS A 102 -19.48 -13.32 -7.61
C LYS A 102 -19.03 -12.02 -8.26
N ILE A 103 -19.49 -11.74 -9.49
CA ILE A 103 -19.19 -10.46 -10.17
C ILE A 103 -19.75 -9.27 -9.40
N ARG A 104 -20.98 -9.39 -8.88
CA ARG A 104 -21.60 -8.30 -8.09
C ARG A 104 -20.79 -8.07 -6.82
N LYS A 105 -20.40 -9.13 -6.12
CA LYS A 105 -19.54 -9.02 -4.94
C LYS A 105 -18.22 -8.35 -5.28
N ALA A 106 -17.51 -8.82 -6.30
CA ALA A 106 -16.24 -8.24 -6.73
C ALA A 106 -16.35 -6.75 -7.09
N LYS A 107 -17.46 -6.32 -7.71
CA LYS A 107 -17.71 -4.89 -7.97
C LYS A 107 -17.87 -4.08 -6.69
N ILE A 108 -18.60 -4.60 -5.71
CA ILE A 108 -18.75 -3.93 -4.41
C ILE A 108 -17.39 -3.82 -3.71
N ASP A 109 -16.59 -4.88 -3.75
CA ASP A 109 -15.24 -4.88 -3.17
C ASP A 109 -14.33 -3.84 -3.85
N ALA A 110 -14.43 -3.68 -5.19
CA ALA A 110 -13.71 -2.65 -5.93
C ALA A 110 -14.19 -1.22 -5.57
N ASP A 111 -15.50 -1.02 -5.45
CA ASP A 111 -16.06 0.28 -5.01
C ASP A 111 -15.62 0.63 -3.59
N ASN A 112 -15.60 -0.34 -2.67
CA ASN A 112 -15.10 -0.15 -1.31
C ASN A 112 -13.60 0.22 -1.29
N ALA A 113 -12.77 -0.43 -2.11
CA ALA A 113 -11.34 -0.12 -2.22
C ALA A 113 -11.13 1.31 -2.75
N ARG A 114 -11.93 1.75 -3.75
CA ARG A 114 -11.90 3.11 -4.27
C ARG A 114 -12.27 4.13 -3.18
N ILE A 115 -13.36 3.90 -2.45
CA ILE A 115 -13.79 4.77 -1.35
C ILE A 115 -12.72 4.85 -0.26
N ALA A 116 -12.08 3.73 0.07
CA ALA A 116 -10.99 3.70 1.04
C ALA A 116 -9.80 4.56 0.58
N TYR A 117 -9.40 4.47 -0.70
CA TYR A 117 -8.36 5.33 -1.28
C TYR A 117 -8.74 6.83 -1.19
N GLU A 118 -9.96 7.20 -1.60
CA GLU A 118 -10.43 8.59 -1.57
C GLU A 118 -10.47 9.14 -0.14
N ASN A 119 -10.92 8.35 0.84
CA ASN A 119 -10.94 8.74 2.25
C ASN A 119 -9.51 8.93 2.80
N THR A 120 -8.59 8.02 2.48
CA THR A 120 -7.20 8.14 2.88
C THR A 120 -6.57 9.40 2.29
N LEU A 121 -6.82 9.69 1.01
CA LEU A 121 -6.35 10.92 0.36
C LEU A 121 -6.88 12.19 1.07
N LYS A 122 -8.17 12.23 1.37
CA LYS A 122 -8.78 13.37 2.11
C LYS A 122 -8.17 13.54 3.51
N ASN A 123 -7.93 12.42 4.21
CA ASN A 123 -7.29 12.46 5.53
C ASN A 123 -5.89 13.06 5.45
N PHE A 124 -5.09 12.66 4.46
CA PHE A 124 -3.76 13.25 4.26
C PHE A 124 -3.83 14.74 3.90
N GLN A 125 -4.78 15.14 3.05
CA GLN A 125 -4.99 16.56 2.74
C GLN A 125 -5.33 17.38 3.99
N THR A 126 -6.19 16.84 4.86
CA THR A 126 -6.55 17.50 6.12
C THR A 126 -5.35 17.58 7.07
N GLN A 127 -4.61 16.49 7.24
CA GLN A 127 -3.40 16.48 8.08
C GLN A 127 -2.35 17.47 7.57
N TYR A 128 -2.13 17.52 6.25
CA TYR A 128 -1.22 18.48 5.64
C TYR A 128 -1.66 19.92 5.90
N SER A 129 -2.95 20.23 5.70
CA SER A 129 -3.50 21.56 5.96
C SER A 129 -3.33 21.99 7.43
N ASN A 130 -3.62 21.06 8.37
CA ASN A 130 -3.43 21.30 9.78
C ASN A 130 -1.95 21.55 10.12
N ALA A 131 -1.05 20.71 9.61
CA ALA A 131 0.40 20.88 9.84
C ALA A 131 0.93 22.22 9.29
N VAL A 132 0.44 22.66 8.15
CA VAL A 132 0.78 23.98 7.57
C VAL A 132 0.29 25.11 8.48
N ASN A 133 -0.96 25.04 8.96
CA ASN A 133 -1.51 26.04 9.87
C ASN A 133 -0.75 26.08 11.20
N ASP A 134 -0.40 24.92 11.75
CA ASP A 134 0.39 24.82 12.98
C ASP A 134 1.78 25.44 12.79
N LEU A 135 2.43 25.16 11.67
CA LEU A 135 3.71 25.75 11.33
C LEU A 135 3.64 27.29 11.27
N MET A 136 2.65 27.84 10.56
CA MET A 136 2.45 29.28 10.44
C MET A 136 2.17 29.94 11.81
N ASN A 137 1.38 29.29 12.67
CA ASN A 137 1.09 29.77 14.01
C ASN A 137 2.32 29.74 14.91
N ASN A 138 3.10 28.66 14.85
CA ASN A 138 4.34 28.52 15.62
C ASN A 138 5.39 29.54 15.17
N GLU A 139 5.54 29.78 13.87
CA GLU A 139 6.42 30.83 13.35
C GLU A 139 6.02 32.21 13.87
N ARG A 140 4.73 32.54 13.83
CA ARG A 140 4.21 33.81 14.34
C ARG A 140 4.45 33.97 15.85
N ASN A 141 4.23 32.89 16.60
CA ASN A 141 4.49 32.89 18.06
C ASN A 141 5.98 33.05 18.36
N TYR A 142 6.84 32.36 17.59
CA TYR A 142 8.28 32.51 17.75
C TYR A 142 8.72 33.95 17.50
N ARG A 143 8.24 34.59 16.43
CA ARG A 143 8.56 36.00 16.13
C ARG A 143 8.15 36.93 17.30
N LYS A 144 6.92 36.76 17.81
CA LYS A 144 6.43 37.54 18.98
C LYS A 144 7.27 37.30 20.22
N GLN A 145 7.63 36.06 20.52
CA GLN A 145 8.46 35.75 21.69
C GLN A 145 9.86 36.37 21.57
N ARG A 146 10.45 36.32 20.39
CA ARG A 146 11.73 36.93 20.09
C ARG A 146 11.68 38.46 20.29
N ASP A 147 10.64 39.11 19.83
CA ASP A 147 10.48 40.55 19.94
C ASP A 147 10.22 40.96 21.41
N ASN A 148 9.44 40.18 22.17
CA ASN A 148 9.25 40.34 23.60
C ASN A 148 10.58 40.18 24.39
N TYR A 149 11.40 39.18 23.98
CA TYR A 149 12.71 38.99 24.59
C TYR A 149 13.62 40.22 24.38
N ARG A 150 13.68 40.75 23.16
CA ARG A 150 14.45 41.96 22.86
C ARG A 150 13.98 43.18 23.70
N LEU A 151 12.66 43.37 23.75
CA LEU A 151 12.08 44.44 24.59
C LEU A 151 12.43 44.27 26.05
N ALA A 152 12.36 43.06 26.60
CA ALA A 152 12.75 42.80 28.00
C ALA A 152 14.25 43.06 28.24
N GLU A 153 15.11 42.73 27.25
CA GLU A 153 16.55 43.04 27.33
C GLU A 153 16.81 44.54 27.32
N ASP A 154 16.10 45.29 26.49
CA ASP A 154 16.23 46.75 26.44
C ASP A 154 15.73 47.42 27.72
N ILE A 155 14.59 46.97 28.28
CA ILE A 155 14.07 47.41 29.58
C ILE A 155 15.09 47.11 30.67
N TYR A 156 15.68 45.92 30.68
CA TYR A 156 16.70 45.55 31.65
C TYR A 156 17.93 46.49 31.59
N LYS A 157 18.44 46.76 30.38
CA LYS A 157 19.57 47.69 30.19
C LYS A 157 19.25 49.06 30.73
N VAL A 158 18.12 49.64 30.33
CA VAL A 158 17.68 50.97 30.79
C VAL A 158 17.52 51.00 32.32
N THR A 159 16.94 49.96 32.91
CA THR A 159 16.76 49.88 34.37
C THR A 159 18.10 49.79 35.10
N MET A 160 19.05 48.99 34.56
CA MET A 160 20.40 48.89 35.14
C MET A 160 21.19 50.21 35.05
N ASP A 161 21.05 50.93 33.94
CA ASP A 161 21.71 52.21 33.76
C ASP A 161 21.13 53.24 34.72
N ARG A 162 19.80 53.32 34.90
CA ARG A 162 19.19 54.19 35.94
C ARG A 162 19.64 53.81 37.35
N TYR A 163 19.70 52.55 37.70
CA TYR A 163 20.18 52.10 39.00
C TYR A 163 21.63 52.52 39.28
N ARG A 164 22.49 52.47 38.23
CA ARG A 164 23.89 52.92 38.33
C ARG A 164 24.01 54.45 38.53
N GLU A 165 23.07 55.22 37.96
CA GLU A 165 23.01 56.66 38.06
C GLU A 165 22.32 57.14 39.37
N GLY A 166 21.77 56.21 40.15
CA GLY A 166 21.17 56.53 41.47
C GLY A 166 19.75 57.10 41.36
N VAL A 167 19.04 56.83 40.28
CA VAL A 167 17.66 57.28 40.01
C VAL A 167 16.68 56.13 40.13
#